data_038ba21e449e0e9dc6780d73f724bd2e
#
_entry.id   038ba21e449e0e9dc6780d73f724bd2e
#
_cell.length_a   1.000
_cell.length_b   1.000
_cell.length_c   1.000
_cell.angle_alpha   90.00
_cell.angle_beta   90.00
_cell.angle_gamma   90.00
#
_symmetry.space_group_name_H-M   'P 1'
#
loop_
_entity.id
_entity.type
_entity.pdbx_description
1 polymer ?
#
loop_
_entity_poly.entity_id
_entity_poly.type
_entity_poly.pdbx_seq_one_letter_code
_entity_poly.pdbx_strand_id
1 'polypeptide(L)'
;MAENSIKLFGFEITRTKDKKLASPVPPRDDDGAGYVTATSAGSHYGHYINMDGDDSKDNAQLILKYRGSAMHPEADAAIEDIVNEAITANELKPSISLNLDNVPVSNSIKKQMVEEFNNIFNMLNFKELGHDIFRRWYVDGRLYHHLVVDESNLSAGIQEIRYIDAAKMRKVKQVKSKKDPLTGAKLVEKINEFYIFQEKPGAQNAGVKMTLDSVSYCTSGLLDEHRKKIVSYLHKALKPITQLRMMEDSLVIYRLARAPERRMFYID
;
A
#
# COMPACT_ATOMS: atom_id res chain seq x y z
N MET A 1 11.72 -6.54 42.11
CA MET A 1 11.86 -6.61 40.65
C MET A 1 12.84 -5.53 40.26
N ALA A 2 14.04 -5.90 39.82
CA ALA A 2 15.13 -4.95 39.61
C ALA A 2 14.86 -4.08 38.39
N GLU A 3 14.76 -2.77 38.58
CA GLU A 3 14.82 -1.78 37.52
C GLU A 3 16.25 -1.75 36.97
N ASN A 4 16.44 -2.13 35.74
CA ASN A 4 17.72 -2.00 35.07
C ASN A 4 17.93 -0.53 34.68
N SER A 5 18.49 0.25 35.61
CA SER A 5 19.02 1.58 35.33
C SER A 5 20.55 1.52 35.17
N ILE A 6 21.06 2.11 34.11
CA ILE A 6 22.50 2.23 33.87
C ILE A 6 22.87 3.68 34.18
N LYS A 7 23.74 3.87 35.18
CA LYS A 7 24.32 5.17 35.51
C LYS A 7 25.63 5.37 34.73
N LEU A 8 25.63 6.31 33.80
CA LEU A 8 26.81 6.69 33.03
C LEU A 8 27.02 8.21 33.11
N PHE A 9 28.18 8.64 33.55
CA PHE A 9 28.58 10.06 33.61
C PHE A 9 27.62 11.01 34.34
N GLY A 10 26.93 10.54 35.41
CA GLY A 10 25.99 11.35 36.18
C GLY A 10 24.59 11.41 35.63
N PHE A 11 24.30 10.74 34.51
CA PHE A 11 22.94 10.56 33.95
C PHE A 11 22.45 9.16 34.24
N GLU A 12 21.21 9.07 34.73
CA GLU A 12 20.53 7.80 34.96
C GLU A 12 19.62 7.53 33.74
N ILE A 13 20.06 6.59 32.90
CA ILE A 13 19.23 6.13 31.76
C ILE A 13 18.34 5.01 32.27
N THR A 14 17.12 5.33 32.59
CA THR A 14 16.07 4.37 32.96
C THR A 14 15.35 3.94 31.68
N ARG A 15 15.45 2.68 31.30
CA ARG A 15 14.67 2.12 30.20
C ARG A 15 13.22 2.00 30.71
N THR A 16 12.40 2.97 30.39
CA THR A 16 10.95 2.90 30.63
C THR A 16 10.43 1.70 29.84
N LYS A 17 10.06 0.63 30.54
CA LYS A 17 9.27 -0.42 29.91
C LYS A 17 7.93 0.22 29.56
N ASP A 18 7.67 0.33 28.27
CA ASP A 18 6.34 0.69 27.78
C ASP A 18 5.34 -0.18 28.50
N LYS A 19 4.52 0.41 29.39
CA LYS A 19 3.39 -0.26 30.00
C LYS A 19 2.47 -0.65 28.85
N LYS A 20 2.50 -1.92 28.46
CA LYS A 20 1.53 -2.45 27.51
C LYS A 20 0.16 -2.33 28.16
N LEU A 21 -0.58 -1.33 27.77
CA LEU A 21 -1.99 -1.16 28.16
C LEU A 21 -2.75 -2.31 27.50
N ALA A 22 -3.27 -3.21 28.33
CA ALA A 22 -4.12 -4.28 27.85
C ALA A 22 -5.48 -3.67 27.45
N SER A 23 -5.86 -3.80 26.20
CA SER A 23 -7.15 -3.34 25.69
C SER A 23 -7.84 -4.46 24.92
N PRO A 24 -9.16 -4.63 25.04
CA PRO A 24 -9.92 -5.52 24.18
C PRO A 24 -10.09 -4.95 22.76
N VAL A 25 -9.83 -3.65 22.59
CA VAL A 25 -9.95 -2.96 21.31
C VAL A 25 -8.59 -3.04 20.58
N PRO A 26 -8.55 -3.58 19.35
CA PRO A 26 -7.32 -3.56 18.54
C PRO A 26 -6.93 -2.11 18.22
N PRO A 27 -5.63 -1.81 18.03
CA PRO A 27 -5.20 -0.49 17.62
C PRO A 27 -5.79 -0.12 16.26
N ARG A 28 -5.85 1.18 16.01
CA ARG A 28 -6.44 1.77 14.81
C ARG A 28 -5.88 1.15 13.52
N ASP A 29 -6.74 0.93 12.55
CA ASP A 29 -6.48 0.15 11.35
C ASP A 29 -6.54 0.99 10.07
N ASP A 30 -5.86 2.12 10.11
CA ASP A 30 -5.87 3.08 8.99
C ASP A 30 -4.88 2.71 7.86
N ASP A 31 -4.19 1.56 7.93
CA ASP A 31 -3.16 1.12 6.99
C ASP A 31 -3.61 -0.02 6.04
N GLY A 32 -4.89 -0.39 6.10
CA GLY A 32 -5.49 -1.42 5.22
C GLY A 32 -4.91 -2.82 5.39
N ALA A 33 -4.31 -3.12 6.54
CA ALA A 33 -3.79 -4.44 6.83
C ALA A 33 -4.92 -5.43 7.14
N GLY A 34 -4.87 -6.62 6.56
CA GLY A 34 -5.78 -7.71 6.90
C GLY A 34 -5.49 -8.30 8.29
N TYR A 35 -6.53 -8.51 9.10
CA TYR A 35 -6.40 -9.15 10.41
C TYR A 35 -6.47 -10.68 10.31
N VAL A 36 -5.56 -11.34 11.02
CA VAL A 36 -5.59 -12.79 11.20
C VAL A 36 -5.53 -13.10 12.69
N THR A 37 -6.55 -13.79 13.20
CA THR A 37 -6.57 -14.25 14.59
C THR A 37 -5.82 -15.57 14.70
N ALA A 38 -4.77 -15.61 15.51
CA ALA A 38 -4.09 -16.86 15.84
C ALA A 38 -4.97 -17.66 16.82
N THR A 39 -5.70 -18.64 16.34
CA THR A 39 -6.36 -19.62 17.19
C THR A 39 -5.31 -20.57 17.79
N SER A 40 -5.27 -20.65 19.12
CA SER A 40 -4.35 -21.48 19.90
C SER A 40 -4.79 -22.96 19.95
N ALA A 41 -5.19 -23.54 18.83
CA ALA A 41 -5.46 -24.97 18.74
C ALA A 41 -4.22 -25.65 18.14
N GLY A 42 -3.54 -26.44 18.96
CA GLY A 42 -2.28 -27.08 18.65
C GLY A 42 -2.32 -27.89 17.36
N SER A 43 -1.54 -27.44 16.41
CA SER A 43 -1.09 -28.24 15.30
C SER A 43 0.40 -27.99 15.11
N HIS A 44 1.17 -29.07 15.18
CA HIS A 44 2.63 -29.11 15.08
C HIS A 44 3.16 -28.82 13.67
N TYR A 45 2.28 -28.59 12.70
CA TYR A 45 2.58 -28.21 11.33
C TYR A 45 2.11 -26.79 11.10
N GLY A 46 3.03 -25.95 10.69
CA GLY A 46 2.95 -24.52 10.42
C GLY A 46 1.55 -23.94 10.36
N HIS A 47 1.31 -22.91 11.13
CA HIS A 47 0.02 -22.19 11.09
C HIS A 47 -0.33 -21.86 9.64
N TYR A 48 -1.25 -22.60 9.07
CA TYR A 48 -1.97 -22.18 7.88
C TYR A 48 -2.75 -20.91 8.28
N ILE A 49 -2.15 -19.79 8.01
CA ILE A 49 -2.88 -18.54 7.96
C ILE A 49 -3.85 -18.77 6.81
N ASN A 50 -5.15 -18.80 7.12
CA ASN A 50 -6.17 -18.96 6.09
C ASN A 50 -6.13 -17.69 5.21
N MET A 51 -5.27 -17.74 4.20
CA MET A 51 -4.95 -16.63 3.30
C MET A 51 -6.02 -16.46 2.22
N ASP A 52 -6.95 -17.40 2.16
CA ASP A 52 -8.10 -17.43 1.26
C ASP A 52 -9.34 -16.68 1.80
N GLY A 53 -9.17 -15.85 2.83
CA GLY A 53 -10.24 -14.94 3.21
C GLY A 53 -10.67 -14.12 1.97
N ASP A 54 -11.96 -13.98 1.76
CA ASP A 54 -12.55 -13.21 0.66
C ASP A 54 -11.93 -11.81 0.51
N ASP A 55 -11.47 -11.22 1.62
CA ASP A 55 -10.82 -9.91 1.66
C ASP A 55 -9.52 -9.80 0.86
N SER A 56 -8.76 -10.89 0.71
CA SER A 56 -7.49 -10.86 -0.05
C SER A 56 -7.71 -10.91 -1.55
N LYS A 57 -8.69 -11.71 -1.99
CA LYS A 57 -9.13 -11.78 -3.39
C LYS A 57 -9.77 -10.48 -3.81
N ASP A 58 -10.58 -9.90 -2.93
CA ASP A 58 -11.24 -8.61 -3.17
C ASP A 58 -10.26 -7.46 -3.38
N ASN A 59 -9.18 -7.39 -2.61
CA ASN A 59 -8.18 -6.34 -2.77
C ASN A 59 -7.45 -6.42 -4.11
N ALA A 60 -6.99 -7.61 -4.52
CA ALA A 60 -6.33 -7.80 -5.80
C ALA A 60 -7.29 -7.53 -6.98
N GLN A 61 -8.52 -8.02 -6.88
CA GLN A 61 -9.56 -7.77 -7.89
C GLN A 61 -9.92 -6.29 -7.97
N LEU A 62 -9.96 -5.59 -6.84
CA LEU A 62 -10.24 -4.15 -6.80
C LEU A 62 -9.13 -3.35 -7.50
N ILE A 63 -7.86 -3.70 -7.28
CA ILE A 63 -6.73 -3.09 -7.99
C ILE A 63 -6.84 -3.33 -9.51
N LEU A 64 -7.17 -4.55 -9.92
CA LEU A 64 -7.37 -4.87 -11.34
C LEU A 64 -8.54 -4.08 -11.95
N LYS A 65 -9.62 -3.86 -11.20
CA LYS A 65 -10.73 -2.99 -11.64
C LYS A 65 -10.28 -1.55 -11.80
N TYR A 66 -9.47 -1.01 -10.89
CA TYR A 66 -8.91 0.34 -11.05
C TYR A 66 -8.05 0.47 -12.31
N ARG A 67 -7.15 -0.49 -12.54
CA ARG A 67 -6.32 -0.53 -13.74
C ARG A 67 -7.16 -0.64 -15.02
N GLY A 68 -8.18 -1.49 -15.02
CA GLY A 68 -9.12 -1.61 -16.14
C GLY A 68 -9.91 -0.33 -16.41
N SER A 69 -10.29 0.40 -15.37
CA SER A 69 -10.98 1.70 -15.51
C SER A 69 -10.03 2.82 -15.93
N ALA A 70 -8.77 2.77 -15.50
CA ALA A 70 -7.75 3.72 -15.92
C ALA A 70 -7.34 3.60 -17.39
N MET A 71 -7.70 2.49 -18.06
CA MET A 71 -7.46 2.29 -19.51
C MET A 71 -8.56 2.92 -20.38
N HIS A 72 -9.63 3.46 -19.77
CA HIS A 72 -10.66 4.17 -20.51
C HIS A 72 -10.13 5.52 -20.98
N PRO A 73 -10.31 5.93 -22.24
CA PRO A 73 -9.64 7.12 -22.81
C PRO A 73 -9.83 8.40 -22.01
N GLU A 74 -11.05 8.68 -21.54
CA GLU A 74 -11.34 9.89 -20.77
C GLU A 74 -10.68 9.84 -19.37
N ALA A 75 -10.65 8.67 -18.75
CA ALA A 75 -10.01 8.49 -17.45
C ALA A 75 -8.49 8.55 -17.60
N ASP A 76 -7.94 7.96 -18.65
CA ASP A 76 -6.53 7.96 -18.95
C ASP A 76 -6.01 9.38 -19.19
N ALA A 77 -6.70 10.17 -20.02
CA ALA A 77 -6.37 11.57 -20.26
C ALA A 77 -6.39 12.41 -18.96
N ALA A 78 -7.40 12.23 -18.11
CA ALA A 78 -7.48 12.93 -16.83
C ALA A 78 -6.36 12.52 -15.85
N ILE A 79 -5.97 11.24 -15.85
CA ILE A 79 -4.85 10.76 -15.03
C ILE A 79 -3.53 11.33 -15.54
N GLU A 80 -3.33 11.35 -16.85
CA GLU A 80 -2.14 11.93 -17.49
C GLU A 80 -1.98 13.41 -17.12
N ASP A 81 -3.05 14.19 -17.19
CA ASP A 81 -3.03 15.60 -16.79
C ASP A 81 -2.61 15.77 -15.32
N ILE A 82 -3.18 14.96 -14.42
CA ILE A 82 -2.83 14.98 -12.99
C ILE A 82 -1.36 14.58 -12.77
N VAL A 83 -0.88 13.56 -13.45
CA VAL A 83 0.50 13.10 -13.34
C VAL A 83 1.47 14.15 -13.85
N ASN A 84 1.17 14.79 -14.98
CA ASN A 84 1.97 15.84 -15.58
C ASN A 84 2.04 17.10 -14.70
N GLU A 85 0.95 17.45 -14.02
CA GLU A 85 0.93 18.55 -13.06
C GLU A 85 1.71 18.22 -11.76
N ALA A 86 1.62 16.97 -11.30
CA ALA A 86 2.29 16.54 -10.07
C ALA A 86 3.80 16.37 -10.25
N ILE A 87 4.22 15.79 -11.37
CA ILE A 87 5.62 15.50 -11.69
C ILE A 87 6.07 16.41 -12.84
N THR A 88 6.36 17.65 -12.51
CA THR A 88 6.84 18.61 -13.50
C THR A 88 8.31 18.34 -13.82
N ALA A 89 8.62 18.03 -15.06
CA ALA A 89 9.98 17.98 -15.56
C ALA A 89 10.44 19.40 -15.91
N ASN A 90 11.26 20.00 -15.04
CA ASN A 90 11.91 21.26 -15.33
C ASN A 90 13.43 21.06 -15.30
N GLU A 91 14.13 21.43 -16.36
CA GLU A 91 15.59 21.31 -16.44
C GLU A 91 16.31 22.10 -15.33
N LEU A 92 15.70 23.14 -14.82
CA LEU A 92 16.29 24.03 -13.80
C LEU A 92 16.02 23.60 -12.36
N LYS A 93 14.98 22.80 -12.11
CA LYS A 93 14.62 22.37 -10.77
C LYS A 93 14.22 20.89 -10.77
N PRO A 94 14.74 20.09 -9.84
CA PRO A 94 14.29 18.71 -9.71
C PRO A 94 12.81 18.67 -9.31
N SER A 95 12.08 17.66 -9.79
CA SER A 95 10.65 17.46 -9.47
C SER A 95 10.40 17.29 -7.98
N ILE A 96 11.39 16.79 -7.26
CA ILE A 96 11.35 16.60 -5.80
C ILE A 96 12.63 17.19 -5.21
N SER A 97 12.50 17.94 -4.13
CA SER A 97 13.62 18.49 -3.38
C SER A 97 13.41 18.32 -1.88
N LEU A 98 14.52 18.11 -1.17
CA LEU A 98 14.52 18.00 0.30
C LEU A 98 14.73 19.38 0.91
N ASN A 99 13.75 19.89 1.67
CA ASN A 99 13.86 21.13 2.44
C ASN A 99 14.16 20.80 3.91
N LEU A 100 15.33 21.24 4.39
CA LEU A 100 15.82 21.04 5.74
C LEU A 100 15.93 22.34 6.56
N ASP A 101 15.33 23.45 6.11
CA ASP A 101 15.50 24.76 6.72
C ASP A 101 15.06 24.77 8.19
N ASN A 102 13.93 24.13 8.48
CA ASN A 102 13.31 24.11 9.81
C ASN A 102 13.77 22.93 10.70
N VAL A 103 14.73 22.11 10.24
CA VAL A 103 15.20 20.96 11.02
C VAL A 103 16.36 21.40 11.94
N PRO A 104 16.24 21.22 13.27
CA PRO A 104 17.24 21.67 14.25
C PRO A 104 18.43 20.69 14.35
N VAL A 105 19.17 20.49 13.25
CA VAL A 105 20.37 19.65 13.19
C VAL A 105 21.54 20.42 12.62
N SER A 106 22.77 19.93 12.87
CA SER A 106 23.99 20.55 12.37
C SER A 106 24.08 20.53 10.84
N ASN A 107 24.79 21.50 10.27
CA ASN A 107 24.97 21.58 8.81
C ASN A 107 25.66 20.35 8.20
N SER A 108 26.51 19.66 8.97
CA SER A 108 27.15 18.42 8.55
C SER A 108 26.12 17.31 8.36
N ILE A 109 25.21 17.16 9.32
CA ILE A 109 24.12 16.16 9.25
C ILE A 109 23.16 16.49 8.08
N LYS A 110 22.82 17.79 7.89
CA LYS A 110 21.98 18.20 6.75
C LYS A 110 22.60 17.80 5.40
N LYS A 111 23.91 17.97 5.23
CA LYS A 111 24.61 17.54 4.01
C LYS A 111 24.52 16.03 3.80
N GLN A 112 24.76 15.23 4.83
CA GLN A 112 24.61 13.77 4.76
C GLN A 112 23.19 13.35 4.40
N MET A 113 22.18 14.02 4.99
CA MET A 113 20.76 13.74 4.65
C MET A 113 20.45 14.03 3.18
N VAL A 114 20.99 15.10 2.62
CA VAL A 114 20.82 15.43 1.20
C VAL A 114 21.55 14.42 0.31
N GLU A 115 22.74 13.99 0.69
CA GLU A 115 23.51 12.96 -0.03
C GLU A 115 22.74 11.63 -0.07
N GLU A 116 22.25 11.17 1.09
CA GLU A 116 21.46 9.93 1.16
C GLU A 116 20.13 10.04 0.41
N PHE A 117 19.46 11.18 0.47
CA PHE A 117 18.26 11.44 -0.31
C PHE A 117 18.54 11.32 -1.82
N ASN A 118 19.64 11.91 -2.29
CA ASN A 118 20.03 11.82 -3.70
C ASN A 118 20.40 10.38 -4.08
N ASN A 119 21.01 9.60 -3.22
CA ASN A 119 21.29 8.20 -3.45
C ASN A 119 20.00 7.39 -3.66
N ILE A 120 19.00 7.57 -2.77
CA ILE A 120 17.69 6.92 -2.90
C ILE A 120 16.98 7.36 -4.18
N PHE A 121 17.02 8.65 -4.50
CA PHE A 121 16.42 9.23 -5.69
C PHE A 121 17.01 8.62 -6.98
N ASN A 122 18.34 8.43 -7.00
CA ASN A 122 19.04 7.79 -8.11
C ASN A 122 18.74 6.28 -8.18
N MET A 123 18.68 5.56 -7.03
CA MET A 123 18.31 4.14 -7.01
C MET A 123 16.89 3.89 -7.54
N LEU A 124 15.97 4.82 -7.29
CA LEU A 124 14.62 4.77 -7.84
C LEU A 124 14.56 5.14 -9.32
N ASN A 125 15.65 5.67 -9.88
CA ASN A 125 15.69 6.30 -11.21
C ASN A 125 14.51 7.26 -11.43
N PHE A 126 14.23 8.08 -10.40
CA PHE A 126 13.02 8.89 -10.36
C PHE A 126 12.92 9.92 -11.49
N LYS A 127 14.03 10.34 -12.05
CA LYS A 127 14.05 11.27 -13.20
C LYS A 127 13.35 10.69 -14.43
N GLU A 128 13.50 9.39 -14.65
CA GLU A 128 12.90 8.69 -15.80
C GLU A 128 11.57 8.03 -15.43
N LEU A 129 11.50 7.42 -14.24
CA LEU A 129 10.36 6.61 -13.81
C LEU A 129 9.36 7.37 -12.94
N GLY A 130 9.62 8.64 -12.59
CA GLY A 130 8.78 9.39 -11.65
C GLY A 130 7.32 9.46 -12.06
N HIS A 131 7.04 9.70 -13.35
CA HIS A 131 5.68 9.67 -13.89
C HIS A 131 5.00 8.33 -13.69
N ASP A 132 5.68 7.24 -14.03
CA ASP A 132 5.14 5.89 -13.91
C ASP A 132 4.93 5.49 -12.44
N ILE A 133 5.86 5.84 -11.55
CA ILE A 133 5.75 5.61 -10.10
C ILE A 133 4.53 6.33 -9.53
N PHE A 134 4.37 7.62 -9.87
CA PHE A 134 3.24 8.41 -9.40
C PHE A 134 1.91 7.92 -9.98
N ARG A 135 1.86 7.61 -11.29
CA ARG A 135 0.70 7.04 -11.95
C ARG A 135 0.25 5.73 -11.29
N ARG A 136 1.18 4.81 -11.02
CA ARG A 136 0.88 3.55 -10.34
C ARG A 136 0.32 3.78 -8.94
N TRP A 137 0.94 4.67 -8.17
CA TRP A 137 0.43 5.03 -6.85
C TRP A 137 -0.97 5.63 -6.91
N TYR A 138 -1.23 6.51 -7.86
CA TYR A 138 -2.53 7.16 -8.05
C TYR A 138 -3.61 6.16 -8.45
N VAL A 139 -3.32 5.25 -9.39
CA VAL A 139 -4.25 4.24 -9.92
C VAL A 139 -4.47 3.12 -8.91
N ASP A 140 -3.43 2.55 -8.32
CA ASP A 140 -3.53 1.40 -7.41
C ASP A 140 -3.92 1.81 -5.98
N GLY A 141 -3.71 3.07 -5.61
CA GLY A 141 -3.92 3.59 -4.26
C GLY A 141 -2.88 3.13 -3.25
N ARG A 142 -1.85 2.40 -3.69
CA ARG A 142 -0.76 1.88 -2.88
C ARG A 142 0.45 1.55 -3.71
N LEU A 143 1.62 1.69 -3.10
CA LEU A 143 2.90 1.45 -3.74
C LEU A 143 3.79 0.65 -2.79
N TYR A 144 4.45 -0.38 -3.30
CA TYR A 144 5.37 -1.22 -2.55
C TYR A 144 6.73 -1.28 -3.24
N HIS A 145 7.78 -1.12 -2.43
CA HIS A 145 9.14 -1.36 -2.87
C HIS A 145 9.85 -2.30 -1.90
N HIS A 146 10.57 -3.26 -2.43
CA HIS A 146 11.46 -4.11 -1.65
C HIS A 146 12.82 -3.43 -1.54
N LEU A 147 13.28 -3.27 -0.31
CA LEU A 147 14.58 -2.71 0.01
C LEU A 147 15.58 -3.86 0.12
N VAL A 148 16.47 -3.97 -0.85
CA VAL A 148 17.50 -5.02 -0.87
C VAL A 148 18.73 -4.52 -0.13
N VAL A 149 19.10 -5.25 0.93
CA VAL A 149 20.26 -4.97 1.78
C VAL A 149 21.19 -6.18 1.74
N ASP A 150 22.49 -5.95 1.72
CA ASP A 150 23.48 -7.01 1.82
C ASP A 150 23.57 -7.50 3.27
N GLU A 151 23.18 -8.74 3.53
CA GLU A 151 23.23 -9.36 4.86
C GLU A 151 24.67 -9.50 5.39
N SER A 152 25.67 -9.59 4.49
CA SER A 152 27.07 -9.71 4.87
C SER A 152 27.68 -8.36 5.27
N ASN A 153 27.12 -7.25 4.79
CA ASN A 153 27.61 -5.90 5.07
C ASN A 153 26.45 -4.90 5.27
N LEU A 154 25.82 -4.98 6.44
CA LEU A 154 24.71 -4.10 6.80
C LEU A 154 25.06 -2.61 6.82
N SER A 155 26.36 -2.27 7.01
CA SER A 155 26.83 -0.88 7.01
C SER A 155 26.82 -0.23 5.62
N ALA A 156 26.74 -1.02 4.56
CA ALA A 156 26.61 -0.51 3.19
C ALA A 156 25.21 0.06 2.87
N GLY A 157 24.21 -0.17 3.75
CA GLY A 157 22.86 0.34 3.60
C GLY A 157 22.06 -0.35 2.49
N ILE A 158 21.09 0.38 1.90
CA ILE A 158 20.25 -0.12 0.82
C ILE A 158 21.08 -0.18 -0.46
N GLN A 159 21.08 -1.36 -1.10
CA GLN A 159 21.82 -1.59 -2.35
C GLN A 159 20.93 -1.43 -3.59
N GLU A 160 19.67 -1.80 -3.47
CA GLU A 160 18.73 -1.76 -4.57
C GLU A 160 17.30 -1.56 -4.05
N ILE A 161 16.48 -0.86 -4.82
CA ILE A 161 15.05 -0.67 -4.53
C ILE A 161 14.26 -1.31 -5.69
N ARG A 162 13.51 -2.38 -5.39
CA ARG A 162 12.72 -3.12 -6.38
C ARG A 162 11.24 -2.81 -6.22
N TYR A 163 10.59 -2.43 -7.30
CA TYR A 163 9.15 -2.28 -7.32
C TYR A 163 8.45 -3.64 -7.16
N ILE A 164 7.39 -3.67 -6.36
CA ILE A 164 6.53 -4.84 -6.19
C ILE A 164 5.11 -4.47 -6.63
N ASP A 165 4.51 -5.31 -7.47
CA ASP A 165 3.12 -5.13 -7.90
C ASP A 165 2.16 -5.16 -6.71
N ALA A 166 1.34 -4.09 -6.58
CA ALA A 166 0.38 -3.93 -5.49
C ALA A 166 -0.66 -5.06 -5.44
N ALA A 167 -0.99 -5.68 -6.57
CA ALA A 167 -1.90 -6.83 -6.61
C ALA A 167 -1.30 -8.11 -6.00
N LYS A 168 0.03 -8.20 -5.92
CA LYS A 168 0.77 -9.37 -5.42
C LYS A 168 1.20 -9.24 -3.96
N MET A 169 1.06 -8.05 -3.37
CA MET A 169 1.52 -7.77 -2.02
C MET A 169 0.35 -7.43 -1.10
N ARG A 170 0.44 -7.88 0.15
CA ARG A 170 -0.51 -7.49 1.19
C ARG A 170 0.17 -7.37 2.54
N LYS A 171 -0.30 -6.42 3.35
CA LYS A 171 0.07 -6.28 4.75
C LYS A 171 -0.87 -7.10 5.62
N VAL A 172 -0.33 -7.85 6.57
CA VAL A 172 -1.09 -8.71 7.49
C VAL A 172 -0.72 -8.38 8.92
N LYS A 173 -1.73 -8.22 9.77
CA LYS A 173 -1.61 -8.07 11.22
C LYS A 173 -2.10 -9.34 11.90
N GLN A 174 -1.19 -10.09 12.52
CA GLN A 174 -1.52 -11.26 13.32
C GLN A 174 -1.75 -10.84 14.76
N VAL A 175 -3.00 -10.90 15.21
CA VAL A 175 -3.39 -10.56 16.57
C VAL A 175 -3.37 -11.83 17.43
N LYS A 176 -2.51 -11.84 18.45
CA LYS A 176 -2.56 -12.86 19.50
C LYS A 176 -3.38 -12.32 20.66
N SER A 177 -4.47 -13.01 20.99
CA SER A 177 -5.32 -12.68 22.12
C SER A 177 -5.16 -13.70 23.24
N LYS A 178 -5.11 -13.23 24.47
CA LYS A 178 -5.14 -14.06 25.68
C LYS A 178 -6.45 -13.83 26.42
N LYS A 179 -7.09 -14.91 26.89
CA LYS A 179 -8.24 -14.79 27.75
C LYS A 179 -7.78 -14.38 29.15
N ASP A 180 -8.39 -13.37 29.69
CA ASP A 180 -8.20 -13.01 31.10
C ASP A 180 -8.88 -14.06 31.98
N PRO A 181 -8.16 -14.71 32.92
CA PRO A 181 -8.73 -15.75 33.76
C PRO A 181 -9.82 -15.26 34.72
N LEU A 182 -9.85 -13.96 35.04
CA LEU A 182 -10.81 -13.37 35.97
C LEU A 182 -12.11 -12.91 35.29
N THR A 183 -12.00 -12.29 34.12
CA THR A 183 -13.14 -11.67 33.43
C THR A 183 -13.62 -12.47 32.22
N GLY A 184 -12.84 -13.45 31.75
CA GLY A 184 -13.11 -14.22 30.54
C GLY A 184 -12.95 -13.39 29.24
N ALA A 185 -12.63 -12.09 29.36
CA ALA A 185 -12.46 -11.19 28.22
C ALA A 185 -11.22 -11.56 27.39
N LYS A 186 -11.32 -11.45 26.08
CA LYS A 186 -10.16 -11.59 25.18
C LYS A 186 -9.40 -10.28 25.12
N LEU A 187 -8.19 -10.25 25.69
CA LEU A 187 -7.29 -9.10 25.63
C LEU A 187 -6.25 -9.32 24.53
N VAL A 188 -5.95 -8.27 23.78
CA VAL A 188 -4.90 -8.30 22.76
C VAL A 188 -3.54 -8.31 23.46
N GLU A 189 -2.77 -9.39 23.31
CA GLU A 189 -1.46 -9.56 23.95
C GLU A 189 -0.33 -9.04 23.06
N LYS A 190 -0.35 -9.44 21.79
CA LYS A 190 0.71 -9.11 20.82
C LYS A 190 0.14 -8.99 19.42
N ILE A 191 0.61 -7.98 18.69
CA ILE A 191 0.34 -7.81 17.27
C ILE A 191 1.66 -8.00 16.54
N ASN A 192 1.71 -8.97 15.63
CA ASN A 192 2.82 -9.16 14.71
C ASN A 192 2.38 -8.68 13.34
N GLU A 193 3.11 -7.71 12.80
CA GLU A 193 2.86 -7.20 11.46
C GLU A 193 3.92 -7.74 10.50
N PHE A 194 3.51 -8.09 9.29
CA PHE A 194 4.39 -8.55 8.22
C PHE A 194 3.72 -8.41 6.87
N TYR A 195 4.52 -8.43 5.81
CA TYR A 195 4.04 -8.48 4.45
C TYR A 195 4.05 -9.90 3.91
N ILE A 196 3.14 -10.17 2.98
CA ILE A 196 3.08 -11.43 2.26
C ILE A 196 3.10 -11.11 0.77
N PHE A 197 4.12 -11.65 0.10
CA PHE A 197 4.25 -11.61 -1.35
C PHE A 197 3.72 -12.90 -1.96
N GLN A 198 2.82 -12.80 -2.94
CA GLN A 198 2.27 -13.91 -3.71
C GLN A 198 2.47 -13.64 -5.20
N GLU A 199 3.17 -14.52 -5.89
CA GLU A 199 3.41 -14.34 -7.34
C GLU A 199 2.12 -14.38 -8.15
N LYS A 200 1.18 -15.24 -7.77
CA LYS A 200 -0.17 -15.31 -8.39
C LYS A 200 -1.22 -14.91 -7.34
N PRO A 201 -1.95 -13.82 -7.56
CA PRO A 201 -3.04 -13.42 -6.65
C PRO A 201 -4.09 -14.53 -6.55
N GLY A 202 -4.44 -14.95 -5.32
CA GLY A 202 -5.45 -16.00 -5.08
C GLY A 202 -4.94 -17.44 -5.21
N ALA A 203 -3.65 -17.67 -5.37
CA ALA A 203 -3.08 -19.01 -5.30
C ALA A 203 -3.15 -19.53 -3.85
N GLN A 204 -3.48 -20.82 -3.69
CA GLN A 204 -3.52 -21.50 -2.38
C GLN A 204 -2.12 -21.68 -1.77
N ASN A 205 -1.06 -21.40 -2.51
CA ASN A 205 0.31 -21.53 -2.03
C ASN A 205 0.62 -20.42 -1.03
N ALA A 206 1.20 -20.80 0.10
CA ALA A 206 1.72 -19.88 1.10
C ALA A 206 2.69 -18.91 0.43
N GLY A 207 2.34 -17.60 0.40
CA GLY A 207 3.22 -16.56 -0.12
C GLY A 207 4.48 -16.41 0.75
N VAL A 208 5.47 -15.73 0.21
CA VAL A 208 6.71 -15.41 0.93
C VAL A 208 6.42 -14.34 1.97
N LYS A 209 6.75 -14.64 3.23
CA LYS A 209 6.63 -13.70 4.33
C LYS A 209 7.83 -12.75 4.33
N MET A 210 7.56 -11.44 4.34
CA MET A 210 8.57 -10.39 4.39
C MET A 210 8.41 -9.56 5.66
N THR A 211 9.52 -9.09 6.20
CA THR A 211 9.54 -8.24 7.40
C THR A 211 9.07 -6.82 7.06
N LEU A 212 8.65 -6.05 8.05
CA LEU A 212 8.26 -4.65 7.85
C LEU A 212 9.41 -3.81 7.31
N ASP A 213 10.62 -4.04 7.82
CA ASP A 213 11.81 -3.26 7.48
C ASP A 213 12.31 -3.51 6.05
N SER A 214 11.92 -4.65 5.44
CA SER A 214 12.33 -5.00 4.07
C SER A 214 11.44 -4.40 2.98
N VAL A 215 10.32 -3.77 3.35
CA VAL A 215 9.35 -3.24 2.39
C VAL A 215 8.99 -1.79 2.71
N SER A 216 9.22 -0.89 1.78
CA SER A 216 8.68 0.46 1.81
C SER A 216 7.25 0.44 1.28
N TYR A 217 6.32 0.98 2.05
CA TYR A 217 4.89 0.99 1.75
C TYR A 217 4.33 2.39 1.81
N CYS A 218 3.76 2.84 0.69
CA CYS A 218 3.09 4.13 0.58
C CYS A 218 1.63 3.93 0.17
N THR A 219 0.70 4.54 0.90
CA THR A 219 -0.75 4.46 0.64
C THR A 219 -1.30 5.77 0.12
N SER A 220 -2.47 5.72 -0.52
CA SER A 220 -3.23 6.92 -0.90
C SER A 220 -3.76 7.71 0.31
N GLY A 221 -3.81 7.08 1.50
CA GLY A 221 -4.46 7.65 2.68
C GLY A 221 -5.98 7.66 2.63
N LEU A 222 -6.58 7.21 1.52
CA LEU A 222 -8.04 7.11 1.39
C LEU A 222 -8.52 5.76 1.89
N LEU A 223 -9.56 5.78 2.71
CA LEU A 223 -10.17 4.60 3.28
C LEU A 223 -11.59 4.43 2.74
N ASP A 224 -12.01 3.17 2.63
CA ASP A 224 -13.38 2.79 2.32
C ASP A 224 -14.36 3.26 3.41
N GLU A 225 -15.67 3.24 3.12
CA GLU A 225 -16.75 3.61 4.03
C GLU A 225 -16.63 2.94 5.41
N HIS A 226 -16.23 1.67 5.43
CA HIS A 226 -16.00 0.91 6.65
C HIS A 226 -14.61 1.13 7.28
N ARG A 227 -13.76 1.98 6.69
CA ARG A 227 -12.40 2.28 7.14
C ARG A 227 -11.48 1.06 7.28
N LYS A 228 -11.75 -0.01 6.53
CA LYS A 228 -10.98 -1.27 6.58
C LYS A 228 -10.05 -1.45 5.39
N LYS A 229 -10.39 -0.87 4.24
CA LYS A 229 -9.63 -1.07 2.99
C LYS A 229 -9.12 0.26 2.48
N ILE A 230 -7.87 0.28 2.05
CA ILE A 230 -7.32 1.42 1.32
C ILE A 230 -7.90 1.41 -0.08
N VAL A 231 -8.37 2.56 -0.52
CA VAL A 231 -8.95 2.75 -1.85
C VAL A 231 -8.10 3.71 -2.68
N SER A 232 -8.17 3.57 -3.99
CA SER A 232 -7.54 4.45 -4.96
C SER A 232 -8.30 5.77 -5.10
N TYR A 233 -7.64 6.78 -5.63
CA TYR A 233 -8.30 8.03 -6.06
C TYR A 233 -9.36 7.76 -7.13
N LEU A 234 -9.20 6.71 -7.94
CA LEU A 234 -10.19 6.30 -8.95
C LEU A 234 -11.42 5.58 -8.38
N HIS A 235 -11.45 5.30 -7.07
CA HIS A 235 -12.55 4.52 -6.48
C HIS A 235 -13.93 5.15 -6.77
N LYS A 236 -14.04 6.47 -6.64
CA LYS A 236 -15.28 7.20 -6.90
C LYS A 236 -15.64 7.26 -8.39
N ALA A 237 -14.66 7.13 -9.27
CA ALA A 237 -14.84 7.16 -10.72
C ALA A 237 -15.23 5.80 -11.33
N LEU A 238 -15.08 4.68 -10.59
CA LEU A 238 -15.40 3.35 -11.09
C LEU A 238 -16.85 3.24 -11.63
N LYS A 239 -17.81 3.73 -10.86
CA LYS A 239 -19.22 3.64 -11.25
C LYS A 239 -19.53 4.51 -12.46
N PRO A 240 -19.18 5.80 -12.51
CA PRO A 240 -19.37 6.64 -13.69
C PRO A 240 -18.71 6.08 -14.96
N ILE A 241 -17.47 5.63 -14.88
CA ILE A 241 -16.73 5.05 -16.01
C ILE A 241 -17.45 3.78 -16.54
N THR A 242 -17.88 2.90 -15.63
CA THR A 242 -18.63 1.69 -16.02
C THR A 242 -19.96 2.06 -16.70
N GLN A 243 -20.67 3.07 -16.20
CA GLN A 243 -21.91 3.53 -16.80
C GLN A 243 -21.70 4.16 -18.18
N LEU A 244 -20.65 4.97 -18.33
CA LEU A 244 -20.28 5.56 -19.61
C LEU A 244 -20.01 4.47 -20.65
N ARG A 245 -19.21 3.48 -20.31
CA ARG A 245 -18.89 2.32 -21.15
C ARG A 245 -20.15 1.56 -21.59
N MET A 246 -21.08 1.30 -20.67
CA MET A 246 -22.36 0.67 -21.00
C MET A 246 -23.20 1.52 -21.95
N MET A 247 -23.19 2.84 -21.81
CA MET A 247 -23.92 3.74 -22.73
C MET A 247 -23.29 3.75 -24.12
N GLU A 248 -21.97 3.76 -24.23
CA GLU A 248 -21.25 3.68 -25.50
C GLU A 248 -21.56 2.38 -26.23
N ASP A 249 -21.46 1.23 -25.53
CA ASP A 249 -21.80 -0.08 -26.08
C ASP A 249 -23.27 -0.12 -26.56
N SER A 250 -24.18 0.42 -25.76
CA SER A 250 -25.62 0.46 -26.09
C SER A 250 -25.89 1.33 -27.31
N LEU A 251 -25.18 2.45 -27.45
CA LEU A 251 -25.31 3.36 -28.60
C LEU A 251 -24.81 2.68 -29.88
N VAL A 252 -23.73 1.92 -29.83
CA VAL A 252 -23.23 1.15 -30.97
C VAL A 252 -24.23 0.10 -31.39
N ILE A 253 -24.75 -0.68 -30.43
CA ILE A 253 -25.79 -1.71 -30.72
C ILE A 253 -27.03 -1.08 -31.33
N TYR A 254 -27.50 0.04 -30.78
CA TYR A 254 -28.66 0.77 -31.31
C TYR A 254 -28.44 1.23 -32.75
N ARG A 255 -27.26 1.77 -33.08
CA ARG A 255 -26.95 2.20 -34.45
C ARG A 255 -26.85 1.03 -35.41
N LEU A 256 -26.25 -0.08 -35.03
CA LEU A 256 -26.14 -1.29 -35.83
C LEU A 256 -27.52 -1.90 -36.09
N ALA A 257 -28.41 -1.96 -35.09
CA ALA A 257 -29.75 -2.51 -35.22
C ALA A 257 -30.64 -1.64 -36.12
N ARG A 258 -30.45 -0.29 -36.11
CA ARG A 258 -31.22 0.64 -36.93
C ARG A 258 -30.65 0.92 -38.31
N ALA A 259 -29.41 0.61 -38.57
CA ALA A 259 -28.79 0.83 -39.87
C ALA A 259 -29.55 0.17 -41.06
N PRO A 260 -30.16 -1.05 -40.92
CA PRO A 260 -30.95 -1.68 -41.98
C PRO A 260 -32.39 -1.20 -42.07
N GLU A 261 -32.88 -0.35 -41.16
CA GLU A 261 -34.28 0.14 -41.25
C GLU A 261 -34.49 1.04 -42.48
N ARG A 262 -35.10 0.48 -43.53
CA ARG A 262 -35.63 1.23 -44.66
C ARG A 262 -37.09 1.57 -44.40
N ARG A 263 -37.40 2.84 -44.21
CA ARG A 263 -38.78 3.32 -44.11
C ARG A 263 -39.26 3.68 -45.51
N MET A 264 -40.27 2.93 -46.03
CA MET A 264 -40.97 3.28 -47.25
C MET A 264 -42.27 4.01 -46.88
N PHE A 265 -42.37 5.24 -47.33
CA PHE A 265 -43.59 6.00 -47.22
C PHE A 265 -44.35 5.87 -48.56
N TYR A 266 -45.58 5.35 -48.50
CA TYR A 266 -46.53 5.40 -49.63
C TYR A 266 -47.36 6.63 -49.43
N ILE A 267 -47.40 7.51 -50.46
CA ILE A 267 -48.25 8.68 -50.49
C ILE A 267 -49.28 8.42 -51.56
N ASP A 268 -50.57 8.37 -51.20
CA ASP A 268 -51.74 8.22 -52.13
C ASP A 268 -52.03 9.60 -52.76
#